data_fbc075cdec2a63eb4d7b8986c3fdc230
#
_entry.id   fbc075cdec2a63eb4d7b8986c3fdc230
#
_cell.length_a   1.000
_cell.length_b   1.000
_cell.length_c   1.000
_cell.angle_alpha   90.00
_cell.angle_beta   90.00
_cell.angle_gamma   90.00
#
_symmetry.space_group_name_H-M   'P 1'
#
loop_
_entity.id
_entity.type
_entity.pdbx_description
1 polymer ?
#
loop_
_entity_poly.entity_id
_entity_poly.type
_entity_poly.pdbx_seq_one_letter_code
_entity_poly.pdbx_strand_id
1 'polypeptide(L)'
;PEGITAGIEISDCEIFEVDGENRRAMPAYQSMYWNGAVYVTFPGRTSAQDHLHDIVISNNYIHDVRTSGIRVNQQEDFINDIHHTHVVVRGNRIERTGSDGVIVANCISPLIDSNVCFDAGALGTLEDTQLIAGIWVCATRDALIQRNEVARTRMFENDGTAFDTDWGTAGTTVFQYNYSHDNEGGFWLDCMKLNHNRDC
;
A
#
# COMPACT_ATOMS: atom_id res chain seq x y z
N PRO A 1 -19.23 -4.13 11.67
CA PRO A 1 -20.38 -3.34 11.22
C PRO A 1 -20.84 -3.91 9.88
N GLU A 2 -22.12 -4.10 9.73
CA GLU A 2 -22.71 -4.43 8.45
C GLU A 2 -22.91 -3.13 7.66
N GLY A 3 -22.54 -3.11 6.38
CA GLY A 3 -22.82 -2.01 5.47
C GLY A 3 -21.60 -1.19 5.04
N ILE A 4 -21.84 0.05 4.69
CA ILE A 4 -20.83 0.99 4.19
C ILE A 4 -20.19 1.75 5.34
N THR A 5 -18.87 1.72 5.41
CA THR A 5 -18.10 2.67 6.23
C THR A 5 -17.61 3.79 5.32
N ALA A 6 -18.07 4.99 5.53
CA ALA A 6 -17.84 6.11 4.62
C ALA A 6 -17.42 7.40 5.33
N GLY A 7 -16.80 8.30 4.57
CA GLY A 7 -16.47 9.64 5.03
C GLY A 7 -15.32 9.66 6.03
N ILE A 8 -14.26 8.87 5.81
CA ILE A 8 -13.04 8.93 6.62
C ILE A 8 -12.06 9.87 5.93
N GLU A 9 -11.67 10.92 6.63
CA GLU A 9 -10.61 11.82 6.21
C GLU A 9 -9.50 11.86 7.26
N ILE A 10 -8.26 11.65 6.82
CA ILE A 10 -7.04 11.78 7.63
C ILE A 10 -6.15 12.76 6.88
N SER A 11 -6.06 13.98 7.38
CA SER A 11 -5.36 15.04 6.67
C SER A 11 -4.55 15.98 7.58
N ASP A 12 -3.52 16.57 7.00
CA ASP A 12 -2.70 17.62 7.62
C ASP A 12 -2.10 17.25 8.98
N CYS A 13 -1.78 15.96 9.16
CA CYS A 13 -1.21 15.40 10.38
C CYS A 13 0.30 15.15 10.22
N GLU A 14 1.03 15.26 11.33
CA GLU A 14 2.35 14.68 11.47
C GLU A 14 2.26 13.39 12.29
N ILE A 15 2.78 12.27 11.76
CA ILE A 15 2.67 10.94 12.34
C ILE A 15 4.07 10.32 12.38
N PHE A 16 4.58 10.04 13.56
CA PHE A 16 5.94 9.55 13.72
C PHE A 16 6.11 8.68 14.96
N GLU A 17 7.25 7.99 15.04
CA GLU A 17 7.59 7.07 16.14
C GLU A 17 6.50 6.02 16.39
N VAL A 18 5.89 5.52 15.30
CA VAL A 18 4.92 4.42 15.39
C VAL A 18 5.69 3.11 15.38
N ASP A 19 5.72 2.46 16.54
CA ASP A 19 6.25 1.10 16.66
C ASP A 19 5.20 0.10 16.17
N GLY A 20 5.64 -0.83 15.37
CA GLY A 20 4.83 -1.93 14.87
C GLY A 20 5.71 -3.15 14.62
N GLU A 21 5.11 -4.31 14.53
CA GLU A 21 5.81 -5.52 14.20
C GLU A 21 5.48 -5.96 12.78
N ASN A 22 6.49 -5.98 11.92
CA ASN A 22 6.43 -6.68 10.65
C ASN A 22 6.99 -8.10 10.87
N ARG A 23 6.26 -8.94 11.60
CA ARG A 23 6.76 -10.27 11.94
C ARG A 23 6.71 -11.23 10.76
N ARG A 24 7.86 -11.77 10.40
CA ARG A 24 8.03 -12.92 9.50
C ARG A 24 7.46 -14.24 10.09
N ALA A 25 7.12 -14.29 11.35
CA ALA A 25 6.73 -15.52 12.07
C ALA A 25 5.27 -15.95 11.89
N MET A 26 4.47 -15.18 11.18
CA MET A 26 3.15 -15.62 10.70
C MET A 26 3.30 -16.24 9.32
N PRO A 27 2.39 -17.09 8.83
CA PRO A 27 2.44 -17.54 7.44
C PRO A 27 2.68 -16.34 6.56
N ALA A 28 3.71 -16.39 5.73
CA ALA A 28 4.47 -15.27 5.15
C ALA A 28 3.67 -14.12 4.48
N TYR A 29 2.38 -14.25 4.33
CA TYR A 29 1.53 -13.27 3.65
C TYR A 29 0.64 -12.47 4.60
N GLN A 30 0.60 -12.76 5.89
CA GLN A 30 -0.44 -12.17 6.75
C GLN A 30 0.07 -11.02 7.63
N SER A 31 1.29 -11.08 8.15
CA SER A 31 1.74 -10.05 9.08
C SER A 31 2.09 -8.72 8.42
N MET A 32 2.63 -8.75 7.20
CA MET A 32 2.96 -7.54 6.46
C MET A 32 1.70 -6.77 5.96
N TYR A 33 0.54 -7.40 5.97
CA TYR A 33 -0.69 -6.81 5.44
C TYR A 33 -1.61 -6.19 6.50
N TRP A 34 -1.23 -6.17 7.77
CA TRP A 34 -2.15 -5.81 8.86
C TRP A 34 -1.71 -4.64 9.72
N ASN A 35 -0.77 -3.85 9.29
CA ASN A 35 -0.36 -2.65 9.99
C ASN A 35 0.03 -1.50 9.06
N GLY A 36 0.09 -0.33 9.62
CA GLY A 36 0.52 0.90 8.95
C GLY A 36 0.45 2.04 9.94
N ALA A 37 1.25 3.07 9.76
CA ALA A 37 1.16 4.28 10.57
C ALA A 37 -0.22 4.94 10.37
N VAL A 38 -0.72 4.90 9.15
CA VAL A 38 -2.14 5.12 8.83
C VAL A 38 -2.70 3.82 8.27
N TYR A 39 -3.59 3.18 9.00
CA TYR A 39 -4.17 1.91 8.61
C TYR A 39 -5.69 1.98 8.57
N VAL A 40 -6.26 1.99 7.37
CA VAL A 40 -7.69 1.92 7.13
C VAL A 40 -8.02 0.54 6.60
N THR A 41 -8.74 -0.24 7.37
CA THR A 41 -9.04 -1.63 7.01
C THR A 41 -10.51 -1.97 7.20
N PHE A 42 -10.96 -2.95 6.45
CA PHE A 42 -12.25 -3.58 6.58
C PHE A 42 -12.04 -5.05 6.96
N PRO A 43 -12.70 -5.56 8.00
CA PRO A 43 -12.42 -6.92 8.50
C PRO A 43 -12.75 -8.02 7.49
N GLY A 44 -13.75 -7.81 6.66
CA GLY A 44 -14.24 -8.76 5.68
C GLY A 44 -15.70 -8.52 5.36
N ARG A 45 -16.16 -9.04 4.24
CA ARG A 45 -17.53 -8.84 3.78
C ARG A 45 -18.45 -9.96 4.28
N THR A 46 -19.57 -9.55 4.85
CA THR A 46 -20.69 -10.45 5.14
C THR A 46 -21.83 -10.27 4.12
N SER A 47 -21.79 -9.17 3.37
CA SER A 47 -22.74 -8.88 2.30
C SER A 47 -22.08 -8.13 1.14
N ALA A 48 -22.74 -8.07 -0.01
CA ALA A 48 -22.25 -7.32 -1.18
C ALA A 48 -22.20 -5.80 -0.96
N GLN A 49 -22.87 -5.29 0.06
CA GLN A 49 -22.89 -3.88 0.42
C GLN A 49 -21.75 -3.48 1.36
N ASP A 50 -21.07 -4.44 1.98
CA ASP A 50 -20.01 -4.16 2.95
C ASP A 50 -18.76 -3.66 2.24
N HIS A 51 -18.41 -2.38 2.42
CA HIS A 51 -17.21 -1.79 1.84
C HIS A 51 -16.83 -0.46 2.50
N LEU A 52 -15.61 -0.02 2.22
CA LEU A 52 -15.15 1.34 2.49
C LEU A 52 -15.55 2.25 1.32
N HIS A 53 -15.96 3.47 1.65
CA HIS A 53 -16.36 4.48 0.66
C HIS A 53 -15.95 5.88 1.13
N ASP A 54 -15.50 6.74 0.22
CA ASP A 54 -15.03 8.11 0.53
C ASP A 54 -13.94 8.12 1.60
N ILE A 55 -12.82 7.47 1.31
CA ILE A 55 -11.64 7.46 2.15
C ILE A 55 -10.62 8.43 1.56
N VAL A 56 -10.26 9.46 2.31
CA VAL A 56 -9.27 10.44 1.90
C VAL A 56 -8.13 10.48 2.91
N ILE A 57 -6.90 10.21 2.45
CA ILE A 57 -5.68 10.34 3.24
C ILE A 57 -4.81 11.37 2.53
N SER A 58 -4.68 12.57 3.09
CA SER A 58 -4.06 13.66 2.35
C SER A 58 -3.19 14.60 3.17
N ASN A 59 -2.10 15.09 2.54
CA ASN A 59 -1.21 16.10 3.09
C ASN A 59 -0.60 15.74 4.45
N ASN A 60 -0.46 14.47 4.77
CA ASN A 60 0.17 14.05 6.01
C ASN A 60 1.69 13.97 5.85
N TYR A 61 2.42 14.23 6.91
CA TYR A 61 3.83 13.93 7.04
C TYR A 61 4.00 12.72 7.95
N ILE A 62 4.41 11.59 7.37
CA ILE A 62 4.54 10.30 8.05
C ILE A 62 6.01 9.89 8.00
N HIS A 63 6.64 9.71 9.15
CA HIS A 63 8.07 9.43 9.16
C HIS A 63 8.52 8.67 10.41
N ASP A 64 9.67 8.01 10.31
CA ASP A 64 10.25 7.25 11.40
C ASP A 64 9.28 6.24 12.01
N VAL A 65 8.61 5.49 11.14
CA VAL A 65 7.61 4.48 11.51
C VAL A 65 8.11 3.08 11.17
N ARG A 66 8.00 2.13 12.09
CA ARG A 66 8.51 0.75 11.91
C ARG A 66 7.55 -0.16 11.14
N THR A 67 6.47 0.40 10.65
CA THR A 67 5.46 -0.26 9.82
C THR A 67 5.48 0.29 8.40
N SER A 68 4.48 -0.07 7.58
CA SER A 68 4.18 0.69 6.37
C SER A 68 3.70 2.10 6.71
N GLY A 69 3.90 3.06 5.82
CA GLY A 69 3.40 4.42 6.02
C GLY A 69 1.89 4.48 5.97
N ILE A 70 1.31 4.23 4.80
CA ILE A 70 -0.15 4.24 4.58
C ILE A 70 -0.59 2.89 4.03
N ARG A 71 -1.67 2.38 4.60
CA ARG A 71 -2.31 1.16 4.12
C ARG A 71 -3.82 1.27 4.10
N VAL A 72 -4.42 0.89 2.97
CA VAL A 72 -5.87 0.72 2.81
C VAL A 72 -6.12 -0.67 2.26
N ASN A 73 -6.82 -1.52 2.98
CA ASN A 73 -7.12 -2.88 2.52
C ASN A 73 -8.35 -3.50 3.23
N GLN A 74 -8.65 -4.72 2.82
CA GLN A 74 -9.50 -5.66 3.54
C GLN A 74 -8.64 -6.76 4.18
N GLN A 75 -9.07 -7.30 5.32
CA GLN A 75 -8.33 -8.36 6.02
C GLN A 75 -8.61 -9.74 5.45
N GLU A 76 -9.86 -10.06 5.16
CA GLU A 76 -10.27 -11.35 4.60
C GLU A 76 -10.34 -11.26 3.08
N ASP A 77 -9.97 -12.34 2.40
CA ASP A 77 -10.00 -12.48 0.94
C ASP A 77 -9.28 -11.37 0.18
N PHE A 78 -8.17 -10.93 0.73
CA PHE A 78 -7.38 -9.80 0.31
C PHE A 78 -7.07 -9.75 -1.21
N ILE A 79 -6.90 -10.90 -1.86
CA ILE A 79 -6.46 -10.96 -3.27
C ILE A 79 -7.64 -10.94 -4.25
N ASN A 80 -8.80 -11.44 -3.86
CA ASN A 80 -9.87 -11.74 -4.81
C ASN A 80 -11.04 -10.75 -4.75
N ASP A 81 -11.13 -9.92 -3.73
CA ASP A 81 -12.29 -9.08 -3.50
C ASP A 81 -11.97 -7.60 -3.77
N ILE A 82 -12.61 -7.04 -4.79
CA ILE A 82 -12.41 -5.64 -5.24
C ILE A 82 -13.73 -4.90 -5.09
N HIS A 83 -13.84 -4.02 -4.08
CA HIS A 83 -15.13 -3.41 -3.78
C HIS A 83 -15.09 -2.04 -3.09
N HIS A 84 -13.97 -1.65 -2.46
CA HIS A 84 -13.87 -0.31 -1.89
C HIS A 84 -13.90 0.75 -2.99
N THR A 85 -14.53 1.88 -2.72
CA THR A 85 -14.71 2.93 -3.72
C THR A 85 -14.34 4.31 -3.18
N HIS A 86 -13.97 5.22 -4.09
CA HIS A 86 -13.58 6.59 -3.77
C HIS A 86 -12.44 6.66 -2.72
N VAL A 87 -11.41 5.84 -2.93
CA VAL A 87 -10.20 5.86 -2.10
C VAL A 87 -9.18 6.81 -2.74
N VAL A 88 -8.77 7.82 -2.00
CA VAL A 88 -7.81 8.83 -2.45
C VAL A 88 -6.67 8.94 -1.45
N VAL A 89 -5.44 8.71 -1.93
CA VAL A 89 -4.20 8.94 -1.17
C VAL A 89 -3.41 10.00 -1.92
N ARG A 90 -3.33 11.23 -1.39
CA ARG A 90 -2.71 12.33 -2.12
C ARG A 90 -1.90 13.29 -1.27
N GLY A 91 -0.84 13.84 -1.88
CA GLY A 91 -0.06 14.93 -1.26
C GLY A 91 0.65 14.55 0.04
N ASN A 92 0.73 13.26 0.37
CA ASN A 92 1.41 12.83 1.58
C ASN A 92 2.92 12.79 1.36
N ARG A 93 3.67 13.08 2.42
CA ARG A 93 5.10 12.86 2.50
C ARG A 93 5.38 11.72 3.47
N ILE A 94 5.96 10.65 2.96
CA ILE A 94 6.28 9.43 3.72
C ILE A 94 7.79 9.25 3.70
N GLU A 95 8.42 9.07 4.86
CA GLU A 95 9.85 8.90 4.95
C GLU A 95 10.25 7.89 6.02
N ARG A 96 11.29 7.10 5.72
CA ARG A 96 11.90 6.18 6.67
C ARG A 96 10.90 5.26 7.35
N THR A 97 10.30 4.40 6.54
CA THR A 97 9.39 3.35 7.03
C THR A 97 10.15 2.06 7.33
N GLY A 98 9.53 1.18 8.08
CA GLY A 98 10.04 -0.18 8.33
C GLY A 98 9.64 -1.17 7.25
N SER A 99 8.66 -0.82 6.44
CA SER A 99 8.16 -1.60 5.31
C SER A 99 7.81 -0.63 4.17
N ASP A 100 6.72 -0.87 3.48
CA ASP A 100 6.25 -0.09 2.33
C ASP A 100 5.94 1.37 2.66
N GLY A 101 5.95 2.21 1.65
CA GLY A 101 5.44 3.58 1.79
C GLY A 101 3.93 3.64 1.75
N VAL A 102 3.32 3.26 0.63
CA VAL A 102 1.87 3.30 0.42
C VAL A 102 1.37 2.00 -0.20
N ILE A 103 0.35 1.42 0.41
CA ILE A 103 -0.35 0.25 -0.09
C ILE A 103 -1.84 0.56 -0.21
N VAL A 104 -2.41 0.34 -1.40
CA VAL A 104 -3.84 0.44 -1.61
C VAL A 104 -4.36 -0.84 -2.25
N ALA A 105 -5.25 -1.52 -1.58
CA ALA A 105 -5.82 -2.78 -2.04
C ALA A 105 -7.35 -2.81 -1.96
N ASN A 106 -7.96 -3.77 -2.67
CA ASN A 106 -9.40 -4.06 -2.68
C ASN A 106 -10.28 -2.90 -3.20
N CYS A 107 -9.72 -2.04 -4.05
CA CYS A 107 -10.36 -0.79 -4.44
C CYS A 107 -10.75 -0.75 -5.93
N ILE A 108 -11.85 -0.08 -6.22
CA ILE A 108 -12.28 0.28 -7.57
C ILE A 108 -11.87 1.73 -7.82
N SER A 109 -11.09 1.96 -8.86
CA SER A 109 -10.60 3.27 -9.30
C SER A 109 -9.93 4.10 -8.19
N PRO A 110 -9.00 3.52 -7.38
CA PRO A 110 -8.31 4.33 -6.40
C PRO A 110 -7.41 5.35 -7.07
N LEU A 111 -7.27 6.51 -6.42
CA LEU A 111 -6.36 7.57 -6.84
C LEU A 111 -5.19 7.69 -5.86
N ILE A 112 -3.97 7.49 -6.34
CA ILE A 112 -2.73 7.70 -5.60
C ILE A 112 -1.96 8.82 -6.30
N ASP A 113 -1.97 10.01 -5.73
CA ASP A 113 -1.62 11.23 -6.44
C ASP A 113 -0.70 12.16 -5.67
N SER A 114 0.37 12.63 -6.29
CA SER A 114 1.25 13.67 -5.75
C SER A 114 1.84 13.32 -4.36
N ASN A 115 2.09 12.06 -4.08
CA ASN A 115 2.76 11.65 -2.85
C ASN A 115 4.29 11.64 -3.05
N VAL A 116 5.01 11.86 -1.97
CA VAL A 116 6.46 11.72 -1.89
C VAL A 116 6.76 10.57 -0.94
N CYS A 117 7.47 9.55 -1.40
CA CYS A 117 7.86 8.39 -0.59
C CYS A 117 9.37 8.18 -0.67
N PHE A 118 10.07 8.39 0.44
CA PHE A 118 11.51 8.23 0.54
C PHE A 118 11.88 7.22 1.61
N ASP A 119 12.93 6.46 1.31
CA ASP A 119 13.54 5.55 2.27
C ASP A 119 12.54 4.50 2.82
N ALA A 120 11.67 3.98 1.96
CA ALA A 120 10.81 2.85 2.32
C ALA A 120 11.70 1.64 2.67
N GLY A 121 11.39 0.98 3.79
CA GLY A 121 12.18 -0.12 4.33
C GLY A 121 13.42 0.27 5.12
N ALA A 122 13.74 1.56 5.25
CA ALA A 122 14.98 1.99 5.93
C ALA A 122 15.05 1.59 7.41
N LEU A 123 13.93 1.42 8.07
CA LEU A 123 13.84 0.95 9.47
C LEU A 123 13.50 -0.54 9.58
N GLY A 124 13.40 -1.24 8.45
CA GLY A 124 13.19 -2.68 8.39
C GLY A 124 14.44 -3.47 8.75
N THR A 125 14.24 -4.71 9.17
CA THR A 125 15.32 -5.68 9.37
C THR A 125 15.09 -6.90 8.47
N LEU A 126 16.17 -7.61 8.12
CA LEU A 126 16.08 -8.85 7.34
C LEU A 126 15.21 -9.93 8.01
N GLU A 127 15.00 -9.84 9.30
CA GLU A 127 14.17 -10.77 10.06
C GLU A 127 12.68 -10.42 9.98
N ASP A 128 12.36 -9.14 9.86
CA ASP A 128 11.02 -8.60 9.97
C ASP A 128 10.40 -8.18 8.64
N THR A 129 11.25 -7.90 7.64
CA THR A 129 10.82 -7.27 6.39
C THR A 129 11.13 -8.20 5.22
N GLN A 130 10.19 -8.41 4.32
CA GLN A 130 10.39 -9.31 3.18
C GLN A 130 10.38 -8.55 1.86
N LEU A 131 9.25 -8.18 1.41
CA LEU A 131 9.01 -7.59 0.10
C LEU A 131 8.55 -6.16 0.29
N ILE A 132 9.24 -5.21 -0.30
CA ILE A 132 8.98 -3.78 -0.10
C ILE A 132 8.89 -3.08 -1.44
N ALA A 133 7.85 -2.30 -1.61
CA ALA A 133 7.80 -1.28 -2.65
C ALA A 133 7.50 0.10 -2.05
N GLY A 134 7.85 1.14 -2.76
CA GLY A 134 7.54 2.50 -2.32
C GLY A 134 6.04 2.76 -2.32
N ILE A 135 5.40 2.58 -3.46
CA ILE A 135 3.94 2.75 -3.66
C ILE A 135 3.42 1.62 -4.53
N TRP A 136 2.45 0.85 -4.04
CA TRP A 136 1.92 -0.26 -4.79
C TRP A 136 0.43 -0.50 -4.58
N VAL A 137 -0.15 -1.28 -5.50
CA VAL A 137 -1.56 -1.65 -5.51
C VAL A 137 -1.74 -3.15 -5.69
N CYS A 138 -2.76 -3.70 -5.03
CA CYS A 138 -3.10 -5.12 -5.09
C CYS A 138 -4.62 -5.28 -5.07
N ALA A 139 -5.15 -6.27 -5.79
CA ALA A 139 -6.59 -6.48 -5.89
C ALA A 139 -7.35 -5.17 -6.16
N THR A 140 -6.88 -4.38 -7.11
CA THR A 140 -7.53 -3.14 -7.53
C THR A 140 -8.07 -3.25 -8.95
N ARG A 141 -9.02 -2.40 -9.28
CA ARG A 141 -9.52 -2.22 -10.63
C ARG A 141 -9.40 -0.77 -11.05
N ASP A 142 -8.87 -0.53 -12.25
CA ASP A 142 -8.77 0.80 -12.86
C ASP A 142 -8.08 1.84 -11.97
N ALA A 143 -6.96 1.46 -11.33
CA ALA A 143 -6.19 2.33 -10.46
C ALA A 143 -5.45 3.42 -11.24
N LEU A 144 -5.36 4.62 -10.66
CA LEU A 144 -4.56 5.73 -11.19
C LEU A 144 -3.47 6.14 -10.19
N ILE A 145 -2.22 5.92 -10.57
CA ILE A 145 -1.03 6.26 -9.80
C ILE A 145 -0.26 7.33 -10.58
N GLN A 146 -0.28 8.57 -10.07
CA GLN A 146 0.28 9.68 -10.83
C GLN A 146 0.96 10.74 -9.98
N ARG A 147 1.93 11.45 -10.59
CA ARG A 147 2.66 12.57 -9.99
C ARG A 147 3.32 12.26 -8.64
N ASN A 148 3.60 11.00 -8.38
CA ASN A 148 4.30 10.61 -7.17
C ASN A 148 5.81 10.63 -7.39
N GLU A 149 6.55 10.90 -6.33
CA GLU A 149 7.99 10.76 -6.30
C GLU A 149 8.38 9.66 -5.31
N VAL A 150 9.16 8.68 -5.77
CA VAL A 150 9.61 7.56 -4.93
C VAL A 150 11.11 7.38 -5.10
N ALA A 151 11.82 7.38 -3.97
CA ALA A 151 13.27 7.23 -3.98
C ALA A 151 13.79 6.46 -2.78
N ARG A 152 14.94 5.78 -2.99
CA ARG A 152 15.71 5.07 -1.98
C ARG A 152 14.92 3.97 -1.26
N THR A 153 14.01 3.31 -2.01
CA THR A 153 13.36 2.10 -1.53
C THR A 153 14.41 1.01 -1.33
N ARG A 154 14.43 0.39 -0.15
CA ARG A 154 15.36 -0.68 0.19
C ARG A 154 14.93 -2.00 -0.43
N MET A 155 15.89 -2.78 -0.88
CA MET A 155 15.62 -4.11 -1.41
C MET A 155 15.82 -5.17 -0.31
N PHE A 156 14.74 -5.91 -0.06
CA PHE A 156 14.77 -7.13 0.73
C PHE A 156 14.29 -8.27 -0.17
N GLU A 157 15.09 -9.33 -0.26
CA GLU A 157 14.87 -10.43 -1.22
C GLU A 157 14.89 -9.93 -2.68
N ASN A 158 13.76 -9.91 -3.37
CA ASN A 158 13.68 -9.60 -4.79
C ASN A 158 12.89 -8.31 -5.12
N ASP A 159 12.42 -7.59 -4.11
CA ASP A 159 11.71 -6.32 -4.26
C ASP A 159 12.63 -5.11 -4.05
N GLY A 160 12.07 -3.97 -3.75
CA GLY A 160 12.79 -2.72 -3.58
C GLY A 160 12.48 -1.73 -4.69
N THR A 161 11.39 -1.95 -5.41
CA THR A 161 10.95 -1.10 -6.51
C THR A 161 10.29 0.18 -6.01
N ALA A 162 10.29 1.20 -6.86
CA ALA A 162 9.52 2.40 -6.56
C ALA A 162 8.03 2.12 -6.57
N PHE A 163 7.57 1.43 -7.61
CA PHE A 163 6.16 1.13 -7.84
C PHE A 163 5.96 -0.36 -8.10
N ASP A 164 4.77 -0.85 -7.74
CA ASP A 164 4.40 -2.24 -8.00
C ASP A 164 2.90 -2.40 -8.27
N THR A 165 2.57 -3.37 -9.12
CA THR A 165 1.24 -3.92 -9.29
C THR A 165 1.26 -5.38 -8.92
N ASP A 166 0.44 -5.73 -7.93
CA ASP A 166 0.44 -7.06 -7.36
C ASP A 166 -0.87 -7.81 -7.66
N TRP A 167 -0.99 -8.98 -7.11
CA TRP A 167 -2.04 -9.96 -7.38
C TRP A 167 -3.46 -9.39 -7.37
N GLY A 168 -4.31 -9.94 -8.22
CA GLY A 168 -5.73 -9.59 -8.28
C GLY A 168 -6.05 -8.24 -8.92
N THR A 169 -5.04 -7.51 -9.41
CA THR A 169 -5.26 -6.27 -10.15
C THR A 169 -5.99 -6.54 -11.46
N ALA A 170 -6.97 -5.72 -11.81
CA ALA A 170 -7.86 -5.89 -12.95
C ALA A 170 -8.15 -4.55 -13.64
N GLY A 171 -8.70 -4.63 -14.85
CA GLY A 171 -8.99 -3.45 -15.66
C GLY A 171 -7.71 -2.78 -16.18
N THR A 172 -7.63 -1.47 -16.10
CA THR A 172 -6.47 -0.70 -16.57
C THR A 172 -5.84 0.07 -15.43
N THR A 173 -4.67 -0.37 -14.95
CA THR A 173 -3.86 0.38 -14.01
C THR A 173 -2.95 1.35 -14.77
N VAL A 174 -3.01 2.63 -14.42
CA VAL A 174 -2.25 3.69 -15.09
C VAL A 174 -1.20 4.26 -14.15
N PHE A 175 0.06 4.17 -14.55
CA PHE A 175 1.19 4.89 -13.95
C PHE A 175 1.60 6.03 -14.88
N GLN A 176 1.43 7.28 -14.46
CA GLN A 176 1.81 8.44 -15.29
C GLN A 176 2.41 9.58 -14.49
N TYR A 177 3.35 10.28 -15.09
CA TYR A 177 4.00 11.45 -14.49
C TYR A 177 4.69 11.19 -13.15
N ASN A 178 5.00 9.94 -12.85
CA ASN A 178 5.72 9.59 -11.63
C ASN A 178 7.22 9.77 -11.82
N TYR A 179 7.91 10.10 -10.74
CA TYR A 179 9.35 10.20 -10.70
C TYR A 179 9.93 9.14 -9.75
N SER A 180 10.84 8.32 -10.28
CA SER A 180 11.50 7.25 -9.56
C SER A 180 13.00 7.39 -9.69
N HIS A 181 13.72 7.37 -8.58
CA HIS A 181 15.19 7.44 -8.60
C HIS A 181 15.83 6.79 -7.36
N ASP A 182 17.04 6.34 -7.51
CA ASP A 182 17.89 5.78 -6.44
C ASP A 182 17.26 4.59 -5.68
N ASN A 183 16.30 3.88 -6.28
CA ASN A 183 15.69 2.70 -5.67
C ASN A 183 16.56 1.47 -5.92
N GLU A 184 16.69 0.60 -4.93
CA GLU A 184 17.55 -0.58 -5.03
C GLU A 184 16.99 -1.65 -5.97
N GLY A 185 15.66 -1.82 -6.05
CA GLY A 185 14.98 -2.82 -6.90
C GLY A 185 14.54 -2.31 -8.28
N GLY A 186 14.56 -1.01 -8.52
CA GLY A 186 14.22 -0.43 -9.83
C GLY A 186 12.96 0.44 -9.84
N PHE A 187 12.44 0.66 -11.05
CA PHE A 187 11.30 1.56 -11.26
C PHE A 187 9.95 0.92 -10.93
N TRP A 188 9.70 -0.25 -11.49
CA TRP A 188 8.38 -0.89 -11.43
C TRP A 188 8.49 -2.40 -11.50
N LEU A 189 7.69 -3.07 -10.72
CA LEU A 189 7.47 -4.51 -10.74
C LEU A 189 6.01 -4.79 -11.10
N ASP A 190 5.78 -5.87 -11.81
CA ASP A 190 4.45 -6.43 -12.07
C ASP A 190 4.41 -7.86 -11.59
N CYS A 191 3.76 -8.07 -10.46
CA CYS A 191 3.62 -9.38 -9.85
C CYS A 191 2.20 -9.92 -10.03
N MET A 192 1.75 -10.01 -11.27
CA MET A 192 0.43 -10.52 -11.62
C MET A 192 0.37 -12.04 -11.53
N LYS A 193 -0.36 -12.55 -10.57
CA LYS A 193 -0.67 -13.98 -10.51
C LYS A 193 -1.63 -14.37 -11.63
N LEU A 194 -1.08 -14.83 -12.74
CA LEU A 194 -1.84 -15.52 -13.76
C LEU A 194 -2.25 -16.89 -13.20
N ASN A 195 -3.53 -17.04 -12.87
CA ASN A 195 -4.18 -18.30 -12.49
C ASN A 195 -3.24 -19.51 -12.40
N HIS A 196 -3.00 -20.00 -11.17
CA HIS A 196 -2.29 -21.20 -10.79
C HIS A 196 -0.77 -21.11 -10.53
N ASN A 197 -0.44 -21.02 -9.25
CA ASN A 197 0.79 -21.58 -8.64
C ASN A 197 2.15 -21.05 -9.11
N ARG A 198 2.31 -19.78 -9.32
CA ARG A 198 3.65 -19.19 -9.29
C ARG A 198 3.63 -18.00 -8.36
N ASP A 199 4.43 -18.10 -7.33
CA ASP A 199 4.82 -16.95 -6.53
C ASP A 199 5.72 -16.06 -7.40
N CYS A 200 5.57 -14.76 -7.29
CA CYS A 200 6.48 -13.80 -7.92
C CYS A 200 7.83 -13.82 -7.23
#